data_b47906687e8553a6f5a0f2b93a8ee36c
#
_entry.id   b47906687e8553a6f5a0f2b93a8ee36c
#
_cell.length_a   1.000
_cell.length_b   1.000
_cell.length_c   1.000
_cell.angle_alpha   90.00
_cell.angle_beta   90.00
_cell.angle_gamma   90.00
#
_symmetry.space_group_name_H-M   'P 1'
#
loop_
_entity.id
_entity.type
_entity.pdbx_description
1 polymer ?
#
loop_
_entity_poly.entity_id
_entity_poly.type
_entity_poly.pdbx_seq_one_letter_code
_entity_poly.pdbx_strand_id
1 'polypeptide(L)'
;MKIGILSSGGDCPGINATIRGVGKTAIMHYGMEVIGIHSGFVGLLNKDVQTFDERSLSGILNLGGTILGTSREKPFRKLLASGESEKPQLIRQNYEELGLDCLVCIGGNGTQKTAGMLSAMGLNVIGVPKTIDNDIWGTDITFGFDTAVNIATEAIDRLHSTASSHKRVMVIEVMGHKAGWIALYSGMAGGGDVILIPEIPYNIHRIGETILNRLKKGKPYSIVVVAEGIQTDGRKRAAEYIAQEIEYETGIETRETVLGYIQRGGSPTPFDRNLSTRMGGHATELIANGQFGRMITLKGNEIASAPLEEIAGKLKLVTEDNDLVVQGRRMGICFG
;
A
#
# COMPACT_ATOMS: atom_id res chain seq x y z
N MET A 1 6.40 28.65 -11.14
CA MET A 1 6.98 27.31 -10.88
C MET A 1 6.18 26.28 -11.68
N LYS A 2 6.87 25.27 -12.20
CA LYS A 2 6.27 24.16 -12.96
C LYS A 2 6.50 22.84 -12.25
N ILE A 3 5.44 22.11 -11.93
CA ILE A 3 5.47 20.86 -11.17
C ILE A 3 5.15 19.68 -12.07
N GLY A 4 5.98 18.65 -12.04
CA GLY A 4 5.68 17.34 -12.63
C GLY A 4 5.08 16.39 -11.60
N ILE A 5 3.99 15.70 -11.92
CA ILE A 5 3.39 14.67 -11.06
C ILE A 5 3.47 13.32 -11.77
N LEU A 6 4.03 12.31 -11.12
CA LEU A 6 4.01 10.94 -11.59
C LEU A 6 3.50 9.97 -10.52
N SER A 7 2.89 8.86 -10.95
CA SER A 7 2.59 7.73 -10.10
C SER A 7 3.37 6.49 -10.55
N SER A 8 4.02 5.78 -9.62
CA SER A 8 4.86 4.63 -9.92
C SER A 8 4.64 3.46 -8.98
N GLY A 9 4.85 2.24 -9.48
CA GLY A 9 4.63 0.99 -8.76
C GLY A 9 3.21 0.46 -8.91
N GLY A 10 2.74 -0.40 -8.01
CA GLY A 10 1.36 -0.89 -8.00
C GLY A 10 0.36 0.26 -7.77
N ASP A 11 -0.76 0.22 -8.44
CA ASP A 11 -1.85 1.18 -8.19
C ASP A 11 -2.59 0.89 -6.88
N CYS A 12 -3.30 1.87 -6.40
CA CYS A 12 -4.26 1.73 -5.30
C CYS A 12 -5.31 2.85 -5.33
N PRO A 13 -6.44 2.68 -4.63
CA PRO A 13 -7.40 3.75 -4.43
C PRO A 13 -6.75 4.95 -3.71
N GLY A 14 -7.06 6.18 -4.17
CA GLY A 14 -6.54 7.42 -3.60
C GLY A 14 -5.48 8.14 -4.44
N ILE A 15 -4.84 7.49 -5.43
CA ILE A 15 -3.84 8.16 -6.30
C ILE A 15 -4.45 9.38 -6.99
N ASN A 16 -5.62 9.23 -7.59
CA ASN A 16 -6.29 10.35 -8.30
C ASN A 16 -6.69 11.48 -7.33
N ALA A 17 -7.08 11.16 -6.11
CA ALA A 17 -7.34 12.16 -5.07
C ALA A 17 -6.06 12.92 -4.69
N THR A 18 -4.90 12.24 -4.66
CA THR A 18 -3.60 12.88 -4.43
C THR A 18 -3.21 13.77 -5.61
N ILE A 19 -3.31 13.27 -6.86
CA ILE A 19 -3.04 14.06 -8.07
C ILE A 19 -3.90 15.34 -8.07
N ARG A 20 -5.18 15.20 -7.73
CA ARG A 20 -6.11 16.33 -7.60
C ARG A 20 -5.69 17.29 -6.48
N GLY A 21 -5.29 16.76 -5.33
CA GLY A 21 -4.83 17.56 -4.19
C GLY A 21 -3.60 18.41 -4.55
N VAL A 22 -2.58 17.80 -5.14
CA VAL A 22 -1.38 18.51 -5.65
C VAL A 22 -1.79 19.53 -6.70
N GLY A 23 -2.46 19.09 -7.78
CA GLY A 23 -2.71 19.91 -8.95
C GLY A 23 -3.62 21.10 -8.66
N LYS A 24 -4.75 20.89 -7.94
CA LYS A 24 -5.65 22.00 -7.61
C LYS A 24 -5.02 22.99 -6.65
N THR A 25 -4.29 22.54 -5.64
CA THR A 25 -3.58 23.46 -4.72
C THR A 25 -2.51 24.25 -5.48
N ALA A 26 -1.76 23.61 -6.37
CA ALA A 26 -0.72 24.26 -7.17
C ALA A 26 -1.31 25.34 -8.10
N ILE A 27 -2.35 24.99 -8.84
CA ILE A 27 -2.95 25.90 -9.84
C ILE A 27 -3.73 27.04 -9.15
N MET A 28 -4.66 26.68 -8.23
CA MET A 28 -5.64 27.65 -7.72
C MET A 28 -5.08 28.53 -6.59
N HIS A 29 -4.17 28.00 -5.77
CA HIS A 29 -3.65 28.75 -4.62
C HIS A 29 -2.30 29.40 -4.90
N TYR A 30 -1.42 28.71 -5.64
CA TYR A 30 -0.07 29.20 -5.88
C TYR A 30 0.18 29.67 -7.32
N GLY A 31 -0.77 29.53 -8.25
CA GLY A 31 -0.61 29.93 -9.66
C GLY A 31 0.52 29.18 -10.40
N MET A 32 0.78 27.93 -10.00
CA MET A 32 1.84 27.11 -10.60
C MET A 32 1.33 26.37 -11.84
N GLU A 33 2.22 26.11 -12.79
CA GLU A 33 1.97 25.19 -13.89
C GLU A 33 2.12 23.74 -13.41
N VAL A 34 1.22 22.85 -13.87
CA VAL A 34 1.24 21.45 -13.49
C VAL A 34 1.19 20.55 -14.72
N ILE A 35 2.11 19.60 -14.81
CA ILE A 35 2.05 18.53 -15.80
C ILE A 35 1.94 17.17 -15.14
N GLY A 36 1.09 16.32 -15.72
CA GLY A 36 1.02 14.88 -15.41
C GLY A 36 2.00 14.11 -16.30
N ILE A 37 2.76 13.20 -15.72
CA ILE A 37 3.72 12.35 -16.42
C ILE A 37 3.13 10.94 -16.48
N HIS A 38 2.87 10.44 -17.71
CA HIS A 38 2.24 9.15 -17.92
C HIS A 38 3.18 7.98 -17.56
N SER A 39 2.60 6.86 -17.09
CA SER A 39 3.34 5.61 -16.84
C SER A 39 4.57 5.77 -15.92
N GLY A 40 4.52 6.72 -14.98
CA GLY A 40 5.57 6.91 -13.98
C GLY A 40 6.92 7.30 -14.57
N PHE A 41 8.00 6.65 -14.11
CA PHE A 41 9.35 6.97 -14.60
C PHE A 41 9.55 6.64 -16.10
N VAL A 42 8.78 5.75 -16.70
CA VAL A 42 8.83 5.49 -18.15
C VAL A 42 8.42 6.74 -18.92
N GLY A 43 7.33 7.40 -18.49
CA GLY A 43 6.89 8.65 -19.12
C GLY A 43 7.90 9.77 -18.97
N LEU A 44 8.57 9.88 -17.82
CA LEU A 44 9.62 10.87 -17.63
C LEU A 44 10.84 10.61 -18.55
N LEU A 45 11.19 9.34 -18.76
CA LEU A 45 12.26 8.95 -19.72
C LEU A 45 11.89 9.29 -21.16
N ASN A 46 10.60 9.22 -21.53
CA ASN A 46 10.13 9.43 -22.90
C ASN A 46 9.53 10.82 -23.13
N LYS A 47 9.46 11.67 -22.10
CA LYS A 47 8.74 12.97 -22.09
C LYS A 47 7.26 12.84 -22.48
N ASP A 48 6.62 11.73 -22.06
CA ASP A 48 5.18 11.48 -22.25
C ASP A 48 4.41 12.20 -21.14
N VAL A 49 3.96 13.40 -21.45
CA VAL A 49 3.38 14.34 -20.47
C VAL A 49 2.11 14.98 -20.99
N GLN A 50 1.24 15.38 -20.07
CA GLN A 50 0.06 16.20 -20.35
C GLN A 50 0.00 17.41 -19.41
N THR A 51 -0.41 18.56 -19.91
CA THR A 51 -0.67 19.72 -19.05
C THR A 51 -1.98 19.53 -18.29
N PHE A 52 -1.99 19.85 -17.01
CA PHE A 52 -3.19 19.86 -16.19
C PHE A 52 -3.76 21.29 -16.05
N ASP A 53 -5.05 21.37 -16.17
CA ASP A 53 -5.88 22.52 -15.82
C ASP A 53 -6.93 22.12 -14.77
N GLU A 54 -7.78 23.07 -14.35
CA GLU A 54 -8.85 22.79 -13.40
C GLU A 54 -9.85 21.73 -13.89
N ARG A 55 -10.06 21.64 -15.21
CA ARG A 55 -10.99 20.69 -15.83
C ARG A 55 -10.48 19.27 -15.72
N SER A 56 -9.21 19.05 -16.11
CA SER A 56 -8.56 17.73 -16.06
C SER A 56 -8.51 17.15 -14.65
N LEU A 57 -8.53 18.01 -13.63
CA LEU A 57 -8.53 17.63 -12.21
C LEU A 57 -9.94 17.52 -11.59
N SER A 58 -10.98 17.77 -12.37
CA SER A 58 -12.36 17.64 -11.92
C SER A 58 -12.90 16.24 -12.12
N GLY A 59 -13.76 15.75 -11.20
CA GLY A 59 -14.40 14.43 -11.31
C GLY A 59 -13.50 13.23 -11.00
N ILE A 60 -12.23 13.41 -10.65
CA ILE A 60 -11.29 12.30 -10.43
C ILE A 60 -11.15 11.85 -8.97
N LEU A 61 -11.77 12.57 -8.02
CA LEU A 61 -11.61 12.34 -6.57
C LEU A 61 -11.94 10.90 -6.14
N ASN A 62 -13.00 10.35 -6.72
CA ASN A 62 -13.53 9.03 -6.37
C ASN A 62 -13.13 7.92 -7.34
N LEU A 63 -12.30 8.22 -8.34
CA LEU A 63 -11.83 7.22 -9.28
C LEU A 63 -10.72 6.36 -8.67
N GLY A 64 -10.85 5.04 -8.79
CA GLY A 64 -9.78 4.09 -8.49
C GLY A 64 -8.68 4.12 -9.54
N GLY A 65 -7.59 3.39 -9.28
CA GLY A 65 -6.43 3.38 -10.18
C GLY A 65 -5.75 4.75 -10.29
N THR A 66 -5.22 5.06 -11.47
CA THR A 66 -4.53 6.34 -11.75
C THR A 66 -4.79 6.81 -13.16
N ILE A 67 -5.20 8.07 -13.32
CA ILE A 67 -5.42 8.71 -14.64
C ILE A 67 -4.11 8.87 -15.43
N LEU A 68 -2.96 8.83 -14.76
CA LEU A 68 -1.64 8.91 -15.39
C LEU A 68 -1.08 7.55 -15.79
N GLY A 69 -1.76 6.44 -15.44
CA GLY A 69 -1.15 5.13 -15.55
C GLY A 69 0.05 4.97 -14.61
N THR A 70 0.66 3.80 -14.59
CA THR A 70 1.80 3.49 -13.72
C THR A 70 2.74 2.48 -14.37
N SER A 71 3.99 2.44 -13.92
CA SER A 71 4.95 1.41 -14.31
C SER A 71 5.81 0.98 -13.12
N ARG A 72 6.47 -0.18 -13.26
CA ARG A 72 7.45 -0.68 -12.27
C ARG A 72 8.89 -0.43 -12.69
N GLU A 73 9.13 0.60 -13.52
CA GLU A 73 10.47 1.00 -13.93
C GLU A 73 11.34 1.37 -12.72
N LYS A 74 12.57 0.89 -12.73
CA LYS A 74 13.58 1.13 -11.69
C LYS A 74 14.80 1.77 -12.33
N PRO A 75 14.84 3.11 -12.48
CA PRO A 75 15.89 3.81 -13.23
C PRO A 75 17.32 3.52 -12.74
N PHE A 76 17.49 3.30 -11.43
CA PHE A 76 18.79 3.01 -10.81
C PHE A 76 19.14 1.51 -10.75
N ARG A 77 18.41 0.64 -11.45
CA ARG A 77 18.75 -0.79 -11.48
C ARG A 77 19.98 -0.98 -12.37
N LYS A 78 21.07 -1.54 -11.81
CA LYS A 78 22.27 -1.93 -12.58
C LYS A 78 21.90 -2.99 -13.61
N LEU A 79 22.29 -2.81 -14.85
CA LEU A 79 22.25 -3.85 -15.88
C LEU A 79 23.42 -4.79 -15.66
N LEU A 80 23.16 -6.09 -15.50
CA LEU A 80 24.17 -7.11 -15.18
C LEU A 80 25.33 -7.20 -16.21
N ALA A 81 25.15 -6.65 -17.41
CA ALA A 81 26.10 -6.80 -18.52
C ALA A 81 26.79 -5.49 -18.99
N SER A 82 26.33 -4.30 -18.59
CA SER A 82 26.80 -3.03 -19.21
C SER A 82 27.20 -1.92 -18.24
N GLY A 83 27.32 -2.20 -16.94
CA GLY A 83 27.70 -1.16 -15.96
C GLY A 83 26.51 -0.35 -15.43
N GLU A 84 26.73 0.94 -15.17
CA GLU A 84 25.70 1.82 -14.61
C GLU A 84 24.60 2.15 -15.64
N SER A 85 23.37 2.28 -15.16
CA SER A 85 22.24 2.68 -16.00
C SER A 85 22.36 4.14 -16.41
N GLU A 86 22.20 4.45 -17.68
CA GLU A 86 22.14 5.83 -18.19
C GLU A 86 20.79 6.53 -17.88
N LYS A 87 19.80 5.77 -17.45
CA LYS A 87 18.45 6.29 -17.17
C LYS A 87 18.40 7.42 -16.15
N PRO A 88 19.17 7.42 -15.05
CA PRO A 88 19.16 8.53 -14.11
C PRO A 88 19.58 9.86 -14.74
N GLN A 89 20.63 9.85 -15.59
CA GLN A 89 21.08 11.03 -16.31
C GLN A 89 20.06 11.51 -17.34
N LEU A 90 19.43 10.57 -18.06
CA LEU A 90 18.35 10.90 -19.00
C LEU A 90 17.13 11.50 -18.28
N ILE A 91 16.79 10.99 -17.09
CA ILE A 91 15.73 11.58 -16.24
C ILE A 91 16.09 13.03 -15.88
N ARG A 92 17.34 13.29 -15.45
CA ARG A 92 17.79 14.64 -15.13
C ARG A 92 17.70 15.56 -16.34
N GLN A 93 18.20 15.13 -17.49
CA GLN A 93 18.13 15.89 -18.74
C GLN A 93 16.66 16.21 -19.10
N ASN A 94 15.78 15.22 -19.08
CA ASN A 94 14.38 15.41 -19.41
C ASN A 94 13.64 16.30 -18.36
N TYR A 95 14.01 16.23 -17.09
CA TYR A 95 13.52 17.12 -16.04
C TYR A 95 13.88 18.59 -16.37
N GLU A 96 15.14 18.85 -16.76
CA GLU A 96 15.61 20.18 -17.15
C GLU A 96 14.96 20.66 -18.46
N GLU A 97 14.88 19.80 -19.50
CA GLU A 97 14.24 20.12 -20.79
C GLU A 97 12.73 20.40 -20.67
N LEU A 98 12.03 19.72 -19.77
CA LEU A 98 10.62 19.98 -19.46
C LEU A 98 10.41 21.26 -18.64
N GLY A 99 11.52 21.86 -18.15
CA GLY A 99 11.49 23.05 -17.32
C GLY A 99 10.82 22.83 -15.95
N LEU A 100 11.02 21.65 -15.36
CA LEU A 100 10.43 21.32 -14.07
C LEU A 100 11.20 22.01 -12.94
N ASP A 101 10.48 22.67 -12.03
CA ASP A 101 11.02 23.17 -10.77
C ASP A 101 10.96 22.14 -9.66
N CYS A 102 10.01 21.18 -9.75
CA CYS A 102 9.88 20.07 -8.80
C CYS A 102 9.18 18.86 -9.43
N LEU A 103 9.55 17.67 -8.97
CA LEU A 103 8.90 16.40 -9.30
C LEU A 103 8.19 15.79 -8.07
N VAL A 104 6.89 15.59 -8.16
CA VAL A 104 6.10 14.86 -7.14
C VAL A 104 6.01 13.40 -7.52
N CYS A 105 6.61 12.53 -6.69
CA CYS A 105 6.66 11.08 -6.87
C CYS A 105 5.65 10.38 -5.97
N ILE A 106 4.51 9.96 -6.54
CA ILE A 106 3.48 9.21 -5.82
C ILE A 106 3.79 7.72 -5.94
N GLY A 107 4.14 7.03 -4.83
CA GLY A 107 4.45 5.62 -4.91
C GLY A 107 4.86 4.94 -3.61
N GLY A 108 5.10 3.63 -3.70
CA GLY A 108 5.53 2.77 -2.59
C GLY A 108 7.03 2.87 -2.30
N ASN A 109 7.54 1.99 -1.45
CA ASN A 109 8.95 1.96 -0.99
C ASN A 109 9.97 2.10 -2.12
N GLY A 110 9.77 1.38 -3.23
CA GLY A 110 10.66 1.45 -4.40
C GLY A 110 10.68 2.83 -5.05
N THR A 111 9.53 3.49 -5.12
CA THR A 111 9.39 4.85 -5.67
C THR A 111 10.02 5.87 -4.74
N GLN A 112 9.81 5.77 -3.42
CA GLN A 112 10.42 6.66 -2.43
C GLN A 112 11.95 6.53 -2.45
N LYS A 113 12.48 5.31 -2.60
CA LYS A 113 13.92 5.08 -2.79
C LYS A 113 14.44 5.77 -4.05
N THR A 114 13.73 5.62 -5.18
CA THR A 114 14.10 6.30 -6.44
C THR A 114 14.06 7.82 -6.29
N ALA A 115 13.01 8.35 -5.65
CA ALA A 115 12.86 9.78 -5.34
C ALA A 115 14.04 10.32 -4.51
N GLY A 116 14.45 9.59 -3.46
CA GLY A 116 15.63 9.92 -2.66
C GLY A 116 16.94 9.96 -3.46
N MET A 117 17.12 8.99 -4.37
CA MET A 117 18.31 8.94 -5.25
C MET A 117 18.31 10.10 -6.27
N LEU A 118 17.14 10.48 -6.82
CA LEU A 118 17.02 11.66 -7.69
C LEU A 118 17.31 12.95 -6.91
N SER A 119 16.82 13.05 -5.69
CA SER A 119 17.11 14.18 -4.80
C SER A 119 18.62 14.30 -4.51
N ALA A 120 19.30 13.18 -4.26
CA ALA A 120 20.75 13.14 -4.06
C ALA A 120 21.55 13.55 -5.32
N MET A 121 20.94 13.43 -6.52
CA MET A 121 21.50 13.96 -7.77
C MET A 121 21.25 15.47 -7.97
N GLY A 122 20.57 16.13 -7.04
CA GLY A 122 20.29 17.57 -7.09
C GLY A 122 18.94 17.93 -7.73
N LEU A 123 18.05 16.96 -8.00
CA LEU A 123 16.70 17.28 -8.45
C LEU A 123 15.80 17.65 -7.26
N ASN A 124 14.94 18.64 -7.42
CA ASN A 124 13.91 18.95 -6.45
C ASN A 124 12.80 17.91 -6.53
N VAL A 125 12.63 17.11 -5.49
CA VAL A 125 11.66 16.01 -5.45
C VAL A 125 10.88 16.04 -4.16
N ILE A 126 9.57 15.74 -4.24
CA ILE A 126 8.70 15.44 -3.10
C ILE A 126 8.13 14.03 -3.28
N GLY A 127 8.27 13.20 -2.25
CA GLY A 127 7.68 11.87 -2.18
C GLY A 127 6.28 11.92 -1.54
N VAL A 128 5.31 11.19 -2.11
CA VAL A 128 4.01 10.97 -1.46
C VAL A 128 3.79 9.46 -1.27
N PRO A 129 3.63 9.00 -0.02
CA PRO A 129 3.61 7.56 0.28
C PRO A 129 2.29 6.92 -0.16
N LYS A 130 2.37 6.03 -1.13
CA LYS A 130 1.25 5.35 -1.74
C LYS A 130 1.47 3.83 -1.72
N THR A 131 0.71 3.11 -0.94
CA THR A 131 0.63 1.63 -0.95
C THR A 131 -0.57 1.17 -0.14
N ILE A 132 -1.18 0.04 -0.54
CA ILE A 132 -2.17 -0.65 0.29
C ILE A 132 -1.52 -1.39 1.45
N ASP A 133 -0.23 -1.72 1.35
CA ASP A 133 0.48 -2.61 2.30
C ASP A 133 0.82 -1.91 3.62
N ASN A 134 0.68 -0.58 3.71
CA ASN A 134 1.01 0.25 4.87
C ASN A 134 2.44 0.01 5.42
N ASP A 135 3.38 -0.34 4.54
CA ASP A 135 4.73 -0.79 4.86
C ASP A 135 5.82 0.28 4.73
N ILE A 136 5.46 1.55 4.46
CA ILE A 136 6.41 2.65 4.32
C ILE A 136 6.79 3.19 5.69
N TRP A 137 8.10 3.15 5.97
CA TRP A 137 8.66 3.72 7.20
C TRP A 137 8.44 5.24 7.25
N GLY A 138 8.29 5.77 8.47
CA GLY A 138 8.19 7.21 8.71
C GLY A 138 6.78 7.78 8.63
N THR A 139 5.77 7.02 8.20
CA THR A 139 4.36 7.44 8.23
C THR A 139 3.50 6.43 8.97
N ASP A 140 2.50 6.88 9.70
CA ASP A 140 1.62 6.01 10.45
C ASP A 140 0.66 5.25 9.53
N ILE A 141 0.09 5.93 8.53
CA ILE A 141 -0.81 5.32 7.53
C ILE A 141 -0.44 5.81 6.14
N THR A 142 -0.53 4.90 5.15
CA THR A 142 -0.46 5.21 3.73
C THR A 142 -1.86 5.19 3.14
N PHE A 143 -2.16 6.07 2.18
CA PHE A 143 -3.45 6.01 1.51
C PHE A 143 -3.55 4.78 0.58
N GLY A 144 -4.76 4.27 0.42
CA GLY A 144 -5.09 3.01 -0.21
C GLY A 144 -5.19 1.85 0.79
N PHE A 145 -4.58 1.97 1.97
CA PHE A 145 -4.62 0.95 3.01
C PHE A 145 -6.03 0.78 3.60
N ASP A 146 -6.69 1.87 3.98
CA ASP A 146 -8.04 1.82 4.55
C ASP A 146 -9.05 1.18 3.58
N THR A 147 -8.96 1.52 2.29
CA THR A 147 -9.80 0.91 1.26
C THR A 147 -9.52 -0.60 1.12
N ALA A 148 -8.26 -1.02 1.12
CA ALA A 148 -7.90 -2.43 1.04
C ALA A 148 -8.38 -3.22 2.27
N VAL A 149 -8.26 -2.65 3.47
CA VAL A 149 -8.80 -3.23 4.71
C VAL A 149 -10.32 -3.35 4.63
N ASN A 150 -11.01 -2.31 4.16
CA ASN A 150 -12.48 -2.34 4.03
C ASN A 150 -12.94 -3.44 3.06
N ILE A 151 -12.29 -3.58 1.89
CA ILE A 151 -12.59 -4.65 0.93
C ILE A 151 -12.35 -6.03 1.53
N ALA A 152 -11.23 -6.22 2.24
CA ALA A 152 -10.91 -7.48 2.89
C ALA A 152 -11.91 -7.80 4.01
N THR A 153 -12.29 -6.82 4.83
CA THR A 153 -13.28 -6.99 5.90
C THR A 153 -14.65 -7.38 5.33
N GLU A 154 -15.11 -6.70 4.28
CA GLU A 154 -16.38 -7.04 3.61
C GLU A 154 -16.36 -8.48 3.06
N ALA A 155 -15.22 -8.94 2.53
CA ALA A 155 -15.08 -10.32 2.07
C ALA A 155 -15.13 -11.31 3.25
N ILE A 156 -14.48 -11.01 4.37
CA ILE A 156 -14.52 -11.81 5.60
C ILE A 156 -15.97 -11.91 6.13
N ASP A 157 -16.69 -10.80 6.20
CA ASP A 157 -18.08 -10.77 6.64
C ASP A 157 -18.97 -11.70 5.82
N ARG A 158 -18.77 -11.75 4.51
CA ARG A 158 -19.50 -12.66 3.62
C ARG A 158 -19.15 -14.13 3.87
N LEU A 159 -17.92 -14.45 4.26
CA LEU A 159 -17.48 -15.81 4.56
C LEU A 159 -18.11 -16.38 5.84
N HIS A 160 -18.43 -15.56 6.84
CA HIS A 160 -19.07 -16.03 8.07
C HIS A 160 -20.37 -16.80 7.82
N SER A 161 -21.22 -16.32 6.93
CA SER A 161 -22.50 -16.95 6.64
C SER A 161 -22.35 -18.34 6.04
N THR A 162 -21.45 -18.51 5.06
CA THR A 162 -21.18 -19.80 4.43
C THR A 162 -20.40 -20.73 5.35
N ALA A 163 -19.42 -20.23 6.12
CA ALA A 163 -18.67 -20.98 7.11
C ALA A 163 -19.60 -21.58 8.18
N SER A 164 -20.53 -20.77 8.69
CA SER A 164 -21.55 -21.19 9.68
C SER A 164 -22.50 -22.23 9.11
N SER A 165 -23.02 -22.04 7.90
CA SER A 165 -23.98 -22.95 7.25
C SER A 165 -23.38 -24.35 7.01
N HIS A 166 -22.13 -24.42 6.65
CA HIS A 166 -21.43 -25.67 6.34
C HIS A 166 -20.56 -26.22 7.47
N LYS A 167 -20.44 -25.49 8.59
CA LYS A 167 -19.62 -25.86 9.75
C LYS A 167 -18.16 -26.15 9.37
N ARG A 168 -17.57 -25.25 8.58
CA ARG A 168 -16.22 -25.37 7.99
C ARG A 168 -15.23 -24.39 8.58
N VAL A 169 -13.95 -24.63 8.29
CA VAL A 169 -12.94 -23.61 8.40
C VAL A 169 -12.83 -22.88 7.05
N MET A 170 -12.85 -21.55 7.07
CA MET A 170 -12.60 -20.73 5.89
C MET A 170 -11.28 -19.99 6.05
N VAL A 171 -10.35 -20.21 5.12
CA VAL A 171 -9.07 -19.51 5.05
C VAL A 171 -9.16 -18.44 3.99
N ILE A 172 -8.88 -17.19 4.36
CA ILE A 172 -8.86 -16.06 3.42
C ILE A 172 -7.46 -15.46 3.34
N GLU A 173 -6.89 -15.44 2.11
CA GLU A 173 -5.61 -14.80 1.84
C GLU A 173 -5.82 -13.36 1.42
N VAL A 174 -5.10 -12.45 2.08
CA VAL A 174 -5.08 -11.03 1.79
C VAL A 174 -3.68 -10.58 1.37
N MET A 175 -3.61 -9.51 0.59
CA MET A 175 -2.36 -8.88 0.20
C MET A 175 -1.64 -8.26 1.42
N GLY A 176 -0.50 -7.66 1.22
CA GLY A 176 0.33 -7.01 2.26
C GLY A 176 1.83 -7.14 1.97
N HIS A 177 2.19 -7.85 0.88
CA HIS A 177 3.56 -8.10 0.46
C HIS A 177 4.39 -8.74 1.60
N LYS A 178 5.25 -7.98 2.28
CA LYS A 178 6.10 -8.44 3.39
C LYS A 178 5.61 -8.02 4.77
N ALA A 179 4.45 -7.37 4.84
CA ALA A 179 3.88 -6.83 6.07
C ALA A 179 2.46 -7.34 6.30
N GLY A 180 2.14 -7.65 7.54
CA GLY A 180 0.86 -8.22 7.94
C GLY A 180 -0.24 -7.21 8.24
N TRP A 181 -0.08 -5.94 7.89
CA TRP A 181 -1.02 -4.87 8.27
C TRP A 181 -2.45 -5.11 7.79
N ILE A 182 -2.65 -5.50 6.51
CA ILE A 182 -4.00 -5.76 5.98
C ILE A 182 -4.63 -6.95 6.71
N ALA A 183 -3.88 -8.05 6.88
CA ALA A 183 -4.38 -9.24 7.57
C ALA A 183 -4.75 -8.93 9.03
N LEU A 184 -3.91 -8.17 9.74
CA LEU A 184 -4.17 -7.77 11.12
C LEU A 184 -5.43 -6.92 11.23
N TYR A 185 -5.52 -5.84 10.46
CA TYR A 185 -6.65 -4.91 10.54
C TYR A 185 -7.97 -5.54 10.06
N SER A 186 -7.96 -6.22 8.91
CA SER A 186 -9.17 -6.86 8.39
C SER A 186 -9.57 -8.09 9.20
N GLY A 187 -8.60 -8.86 9.72
CA GLY A 187 -8.88 -10.01 10.56
C GLY A 187 -9.47 -9.62 11.92
N MET A 188 -8.98 -8.54 12.53
CA MET A 188 -9.55 -7.99 13.76
C MET A 188 -10.95 -7.42 13.52
N ALA A 189 -11.14 -6.64 12.47
CA ALA A 189 -12.42 -6.00 12.14
C ALA A 189 -13.47 -7.04 11.69
N GLY A 190 -13.08 -8.04 10.92
CA GLY A 190 -13.95 -9.09 10.39
C GLY A 190 -14.13 -10.30 11.31
N GLY A 191 -13.63 -10.27 12.56
CA GLY A 191 -13.85 -11.36 13.52
C GLY A 191 -13.09 -12.65 13.19
N GLY A 192 -11.88 -12.55 12.65
CA GLY A 192 -10.98 -13.68 12.44
C GLY A 192 -10.63 -14.39 13.75
N ASP A 193 -10.68 -15.70 13.75
CA ASP A 193 -10.34 -16.54 14.90
C ASP A 193 -8.83 -16.84 14.95
N VAL A 194 -8.21 -16.86 13.77
CA VAL A 194 -6.77 -17.01 13.57
C VAL A 194 -6.33 -15.95 12.57
N ILE A 195 -5.24 -15.23 12.87
CA ILE A 195 -4.66 -14.21 12.00
C ILE A 195 -3.17 -14.51 11.86
N LEU A 196 -2.74 -14.85 10.63
CA LEU A 196 -1.35 -15.20 10.35
C LEU A 196 -0.68 -14.10 9.54
N ILE A 197 0.42 -13.57 10.09
CA ILE A 197 1.20 -12.47 9.50
C ILE A 197 2.67 -12.84 9.37
N PRO A 198 3.42 -12.28 8.41
CA PRO A 198 4.81 -12.63 8.18
C PRO A 198 5.75 -12.38 9.36
N GLU A 199 5.39 -11.42 10.21
CA GLU A 199 6.20 -10.95 11.33
C GLU A 199 6.13 -11.88 12.56
N ILE A 200 5.09 -12.71 12.66
CA ILE A 200 4.89 -13.64 13.78
C ILE A 200 5.00 -15.08 13.27
N PRO A 201 5.98 -15.85 13.73
CA PRO A 201 6.07 -17.29 13.40
C PRO A 201 4.82 -18.03 13.87
N TYR A 202 4.32 -18.94 13.04
CA TYR A 202 3.14 -19.75 13.37
C TYR A 202 3.49 -21.24 13.50
N ASN A 203 2.61 -21.96 14.21
CA ASN A 203 2.69 -23.41 14.38
C ASN A 203 1.32 -24.03 14.03
N ILE A 204 1.29 -24.91 13.03
CA ILE A 204 0.04 -25.52 12.55
C ILE A 204 -0.66 -26.33 13.65
N HIS A 205 0.07 -27.07 14.46
CA HIS A 205 -0.50 -27.83 15.56
C HIS A 205 -1.27 -26.94 16.54
N ARG A 206 -0.69 -25.80 16.94
CA ARG A 206 -1.34 -24.81 17.82
C ARG A 206 -2.58 -24.20 17.17
N ILE A 207 -2.56 -23.95 15.87
CA ILE A 207 -3.73 -23.46 15.11
C ILE A 207 -4.83 -24.54 15.14
N GLY A 208 -4.48 -25.81 14.86
CA GLY A 208 -5.40 -26.94 14.93
C GLY A 208 -6.04 -27.09 16.32
N GLU A 209 -5.24 -27.05 17.38
CA GLU A 209 -5.76 -27.07 18.77
C GLU A 209 -6.74 -25.93 19.04
N THR A 210 -6.43 -24.72 18.57
CA THR A 210 -7.32 -23.56 18.74
C THR A 210 -8.66 -23.81 18.06
N ILE A 211 -8.69 -24.29 16.83
CA ILE A 211 -9.89 -24.60 16.05
C ILE A 211 -10.70 -25.72 16.73
N LEU A 212 -10.06 -26.81 17.14
CA LEU A 212 -10.71 -27.94 17.84
C LEU A 212 -11.29 -27.52 19.20
N ASN A 213 -10.60 -26.66 19.95
CA ASN A 213 -11.09 -26.13 21.21
C ASN A 213 -12.31 -25.20 21.03
N ARG A 214 -12.37 -24.45 19.92
CA ARG A 214 -13.55 -23.67 19.56
C ARG A 214 -14.75 -24.56 19.25
N LEU A 215 -14.53 -25.62 18.48
CA LEU A 215 -15.57 -26.61 18.18
C LEU A 215 -16.13 -27.26 19.45
N LYS A 216 -15.27 -27.68 20.41
CA LYS A 216 -15.68 -28.20 21.71
C LYS A 216 -16.50 -27.23 22.54
N LYS A 217 -16.27 -25.91 22.38
CA LYS A 217 -17.04 -24.82 23.02
C LYS A 217 -18.32 -24.45 22.27
N GLY A 218 -18.76 -25.27 21.31
CA GLY A 218 -19.99 -25.05 20.54
C GLY A 218 -19.91 -24.00 19.44
N LYS A 219 -18.69 -23.64 19.01
CA LYS A 219 -18.45 -22.75 17.86
C LYS A 219 -18.12 -23.59 16.64
N PRO A 220 -19.09 -23.85 15.73
CA PRO A 220 -18.98 -24.94 14.73
C PRO A 220 -18.15 -24.55 13.49
N TYR A 221 -17.64 -23.32 13.38
CA TYR A 221 -16.82 -22.86 12.27
C TYR A 221 -15.69 -21.95 12.75
N SER A 222 -14.72 -21.72 11.90
CA SER A 222 -13.65 -20.74 12.16
C SER A 222 -13.25 -19.98 10.89
N ILE A 223 -12.86 -18.72 11.07
CA ILE A 223 -12.29 -17.86 10.05
C ILE A 223 -10.79 -17.71 10.32
N VAL A 224 -9.98 -18.01 9.31
CA VAL A 224 -8.52 -17.88 9.34
C VAL A 224 -8.11 -16.84 8.31
N VAL A 225 -7.53 -15.74 8.75
CA VAL A 225 -7.04 -14.67 7.87
C VAL A 225 -5.54 -14.80 7.72
N VAL A 226 -5.06 -14.85 6.47
CA VAL A 226 -3.66 -15.15 6.17
C VAL A 226 -3.09 -14.06 5.26
N ALA A 227 -1.98 -13.45 5.67
CA ALA A 227 -1.22 -12.57 4.78
C ALA A 227 -0.47 -13.37 3.71
N GLU A 228 -0.46 -12.88 2.45
CA GLU A 228 0.24 -13.52 1.32
C GLU A 228 1.74 -13.77 1.57
N GLY A 229 2.34 -13.00 2.48
CA GLY A 229 3.78 -12.99 2.77
C GLY A 229 4.25 -13.97 3.84
N ILE A 230 3.39 -14.82 4.42
CA ILE A 230 3.82 -15.82 5.42
C ILE A 230 4.74 -16.88 4.80
N GLN A 231 5.50 -17.58 5.63
CA GLN A 231 6.33 -18.72 5.18
C GLN A 231 5.45 -19.94 4.87
N THR A 232 5.69 -20.61 3.73
CA THR A 232 4.86 -21.70 3.22
C THR A 232 5.67 -22.89 2.71
N ASP A 233 6.86 -23.16 3.27
CA ASP A 233 7.77 -24.25 2.87
C ASP A 233 8.00 -24.31 1.34
N GLY A 234 8.10 -23.13 0.69
CA GLY A 234 8.31 -23.01 -0.75
C GLY A 234 7.06 -23.12 -1.62
N ARG A 235 5.87 -23.29 -1.03
CA ARG A 235 4.59 -23.26 -1.77
C ARG A 235 4.20 -21.82 -2.09
N LYS A 236 3.56 -21.59 -3.26
CA LYS A 236 3.29 -20.24 -3.78
C LYS A 236 2.06 -19.57 -3.18
N ARG A 237 1.09 -20.32 -2.65
CA ARG A 237 -0.19 -19.78 -2.14
C ARG A 237 -0.30 -20.05 -0.66
N ALA A 238 -0.35 -19.00 0.12
CA ALA A 238 -0.43 -19.08 1.57
C ALA A 238 -1.74 -19.74 2.04
N ALA A 239 -2.89 -19.32 1.48
CA ALA A 239 -4.18 -19.87 1.87
C ALA A 239 -4.33 -21.34 1.55
N GLU A 240 -3.89 -21.78 0.36
CA GLU A 240 -3.95 -23.18 -0.05
C GLU A 240 -3.12 -24.07 0.90
N TYR A 241 -1.90 -23.61 1.21
CA TYR A 241 -1.02 -24.33 2.14
C TYR A 241 -1.66 -24.42 3.54
N ILE A 242 -2.07 -23.33 4.11
CA ILE A 242 -2.68 -23.28 5.45
C ILE A 242 -3.99 -24.10 5.50
N ALA A 243 -4.81 -24.05 4.44
CA ALA A 243 -6.05 -24.83 4.39
C ALA A 243 -5.78 -26.34 4.41
N GLN A 244 -4.81 -26.82 3.61
CA GLN A 244 -4.42 -28.21 3.58
C GLN A 244 -3.87 -28.69 4.93
N GLU A 245 -2.99 -27.91 5.56
CA GLU A 245 -2.40 -28.25 6.85
C GLU A 245 -3.45 -28.27 7.98
N ILE A 246 -4.40 -27.33 7.99
CA ILE A 246 -5.49 -27.30 8.98
C ILE A 246 -6.42 -28.51 8.78
N GLU A 247 -6.79 -28.85 7.54
CA GLU A 247 -7.63 -30.01 7.25
C GLU A 247 -6.96 -31.31 7.65
N TYR A 248 -5.67 -31.45 7.37
CA TYR A 248 -4.87 -32.60 7.80
C TYR A 248 -4.79 -32.72 9.33
N GLU A 249 -4.52 -31.63 10.04
CA GLU A 249 -4.35 -31.61 11.49
C GLU A 249 -5.66 -31.82 12.25
N THR A 250 -6.78 -31.29 11.74
CA THR A 250 -8.06 -31.25 12.49
C THR A 250 -9.10 -32.22 11.99
N GLY A 251 -9.00 -32.71 10.76
CA GLY A 251 -10.04 -33.47 10.08
C GLY A 251 -11.28 -32.66 9.72
N ILE A 252 -11.27 -31.33 9.92
CA ILE A 252 -12.40 -30.44 9.59
C ILE A 252 -12.25 -29.95 8.16
N GLU A 253 -13.32 -30.04 7.37
CA GLU A 253 -13.35 -29.54 6.00
C GLU A 253 -12.95 -28.06 5.96
N THR A 254 -11.91 -27.77 5.20
CA THR A 254 -11.33 -26.42 5.09
C THR A 254 -11.36 -25.94 3.65
N ARG A 255 -11.73 -24.69 3.41
CA ARG A 255 -11.78 -24.06 2.09
C ARG A 255 -11.02 -22.74 2.10
N GLU A 256 -10.36 -22.46 1.00
CA GLU A 256 -9.59 -21.21 0.83
C GLU A 256 -10.28 -20.24 -0.12
N THR A 257 -9.98 -18.97 0.09
CA THR A 257 -10.33 -17.85 -0.79
C THR A 257 -9.14 -16.91 -0.88
N VAL A 258 -8.72 -16.56 -2.10
CA VAL A 258 -7.63 -15.62 -2.33
C VAL A 258 -8.20 -14.34 -2.90
N LEU A 259 -8.11 -13.23 -2.19
CA LEU A 259 -8.65 -11.93 -2.65
C LEU A 259 -7.81 -11.32 -3.77
N GLY A 260 -6.48 -11.37 -3.66
CA GLY A 260 -5.58 -10.85 -4.67
C GLY A 260 -5.87 -9.39 -5.04
N TYR A 261 -5.81 -9.09 -6.34
CA TYR A 261 -5.87 -7.72 -6.88
C TYR A 261 -7.19 -6.97 -6.67
N ILE A 262 -8.30 -7.62 -6.27
CA ILE A 262 -9.54 -6.89 -5.92
C ILE A 262 -9.28 -5.86 -4.81
N GLN A 263 -8.34 -6.11 -3.91
CA GLN A 263 -7.95 -5.19 -2.84
C GLN A 263 -7.26 -3.91 -3.33
N ARG A 264 -6.82 -3.86 -4.59
CA ARG A 264 -6.21 -2.67 -5.22
C ARG A 264 -7.21 -1.82 -5.97
N GLY A 265 -8.40 -2.35 -6.25
CA GLY A 265 -9.39 -1.72 -7.10
C GLY A 265 -10.45 -0.93 -6.34
N GLY A 266 -11.36 -0.37 -7.13
CA GLY A 266 -12.53 0.33 -6.61
C GLY A 266 -12.29 1.78 -6.20
N SER A 267 -13.37 2.39 -5.76
CA SER A 267 -13.39 3.79 -5.31
C SER A 267 -12.75 3.91 -3.92
N PRO A 268 -11.88 4.91 -3.67
CA PRO A 268 -11.29 5.09 -2.35
C PRO A 268 -12.36 5.40 -1.29
N THR A 269 -12.17 4.88 -0.07
CA THR A 269 -12.99 5.24 1.08
C THR A 269 -12.93 6.76 1.36
N PRO A 270 -13.89 7.32 2.10
CA PRO A 270 -13.82 8.71 2.54
C PRO A 270 -12.53 9.04 3.30
N PHE A 271 -12.01 8.09 4.08
CA PHE A 271 -10.74 8.25 4.80
C PHE A 271 -9.58 8.43 3.82
N ASP A 272 -9.43 7.51 2.85
CA ASP A 272 -8.35 7.57 1.86
C ASP A 272 -8.46 8.81 0.96
N ARG A 273 -9.68 9.24 0.58
CA ARG A 273 -9.88 10.50 -0.20
C ARG A 273 -9.37 11.72 0.57
N ASN A 274 -9.72 11.82 1.85
CA ASN A 274 -9.32 12.95 2.69
C ASN A 274 -7.81 12.92 2.96
N LEU A 275 -7.25 11.76 3.32
CA LEU A 275 -5.82 11.60 3.54
C LEU A 275 -5.02 11.95 2.28
N SER A 276 -5.40 11.39 1.13
CA SER A 276 -4.78 11.66 -0.17
C SER A 276 -4.82 13.15 -0.53
N THR A 277 -5.97 13.81 -0.34
CA THR A 277 -6.13 15.25 -0.62
C THR A 277 -5.22 16.09 0.28
N ARG A 278 -5.18 15.79 1.59
CA ARG A 278 -4.33 16.49 2.56
C ARG A 278 -2.84 16.30 2.25
N MET A 279 -2.42 15.07 1.94
CA MET A 279 -1.03 14.78 1.55
C MET A 279 -0.64 15.52 0.27
N GLY A 280 -1.54 15.54 -0.74
CA GLY A 280 -1.31 16.28 -1.98
C GLY A 280 -1.20 17.78 -1.78
N GLY A 281 -2.07 18.38 -0.97
CA GLY A 281 -2.02 19.81 -0.61
C GLY A 281 -0.73 20.16 0.10
N HIS A 282 -0.33 19.39 1.10
CA HIS A 282 0.91 19.63 1.86
C HIS A 282 2.18 19.43 0.99
N ALA A 283 2.16 18.50 0.03
CA ALA A 283 3.25 18.37 -0.95
C ALA A 283 3.46 19.69 -1.72
N THR A 284 2.38 20.33 -2.14
CA THR A 284 2.44 21.62 -2.85
C THR A 284 2.90 22.76 -1.93
N GLU A 285 2.48 22.75 -0.67
CA GLU A 285 2.94 23.73 0.32
C GLU A 285 4.47 23.65 0.54
N LEU A 286 5.02 22.44 0.67
CA LEU A 286 6.47 22.23 0.77
C LEU A 286 7.20 22.78 -0.47
N ILE A 287 6.65 22.55 -1.66
CA ILE A 287 7.21 23.06 -2.93
C ILE A 287 7.21 24.57 -2.94
N ALA A 288 6.10 25.21 -2.56
CA ALA A 288 5.99 26.68 -2.51
C ALA A 288 7.00 27.30 -1.53
N ASN A 289 7.32 26.59 -0.46
CA ASN A 289 8.29 27.01 0.57
C ASN A 289 9.74 26.58 0.26
N GLY A 290 10.02 26.00 -0.92
CA GLY A 290 11.36 25.56 -1.30
C GLY A 290 11.90 24.37 -0.49
N GLN A 291 11.03 23.59 0.14
CA GLN A 291 11.38 22.44 1.00
C GLN A 291 11.34 21.13 0.21
N PHE A 292 12.43 20.79 -0.46
CA PHE A 292 12.56 19.60 -1.30
C PHE A 292 13.28 18.43 -0.60
N GLY A 293 13.37 17.28 -1.27
CA GLY A 293 14.03 16.08 -0.75
C GLY A 293 13.29 15.41 0.40
N ARG A 294 11.99 15.63 0.49
CA ARG A 294 11.15 15.17 1.61
C ARG A 294 10.02 14.23 1.13
N MET A 295 9.60 13.35 2.01
CA MET A 295 8.38 12.56 1.84
C MET A 295 7.30 13.08 2.79
N ILE A 296 6.07 13.20 2.28
CA ILE A 296 4.90 13.51 3.11
C ILE A 296 4.63 12.34 4.08
N THR A 297 4.26 12.66 5.30
CA THR A 297 3.96 11.67 6.34
C THR A 297 2.68 12.01 7.08
N LEU A 298 2.03 11.00 7.65
CA LEU A 298 0.99 11.17 8.66
C LEU A 298 1.58 10.82 10.02
N LYS A 299 1.40 11.68 11.02
CA LYS A 299 1.75 11.46 12.42
C LYS A 299 0.55 11.75 13.32
N GLY A 300 -0.05 10.71 13.85
CA GLY A 300 -1.37 10.83 14.48
C GLY A 300 -2.40 11.38 13.49
N ASN A 301 -2.89 12.57 13.71
CA ASN A 301 -3.84 13.26 12.83
C ASN A 301 -3.21 14.39 11.99
N GLU A 302 -1.90 14.61 12.09
CA GLU A 302 -1.22 15.72 11.43
C GLU A 302 -0.46 15.26 10.19
N ILE A 303 -0.56 16.05 9.12
CA ILE A 303 0.29 15.87 7.96
C ILE A 303 1.61 16.59 8.23
N ALA A 304 2.68 15.87 8.05
CA ALA A 304 4.05 16.35 8.25
C ALA A 304 4.93 15.87 7.08
N SER A 305 6.23 16.03 7.20
CA SER A 305 7.19 15.50 6.22
C SER A 305 8.49 15.08 6.90
N ALA A 306 9.19 14.14 6.28
CA ALA A 306 10.51 13.69 6.72
C ALA A 306 11.48 13.60 5.53
N PRO A 307 12.80 13.71 5.74
CA PRO A 307 13.78 13.58 4.69
C PRO A 307 13.69 12.21 3.98
N LEU A 308 13.73 12.20 2.65
CA LEU A 308 13.67 10.95 1.86
C LEU A 308 14.84 10.01 2.18
N GLU A 309 16.01 10.53 2.52
CA GLU A 309 17.20 9.76 2.89
C GLU A 309 17.01 8.94 4.17
N GLU A 310 16.20 9.43 5.12
CA GLU A 310 15.89 8.74 6.37
C GLU A 310 14.90 7.58 6.19
N ILE A 311 14.09 7.63 5.12
CA ILE A 311 12.99 6.71 4.85
C ILE A 311 13.39 5.61 3.88
N ALA A 312 14.21 5.98 2.88
CA ALA A 312 14.53 5.11 1.76
C ALA A 312 15.11 3.75 2.20
N GLY A 313 14.44 2.66 1.78
CA GLY A 313 14.87 1.29 2.03
C GLY A 313 14.49 0.70 3.37
N LYS A 314 13.78 1.43 4.24
CA LYS A 314 13.24 0.92 5.50
C LYS A 314 11.80 0.44 5.32
N LEU A 315 11.42 -0.61 6.05
CA LEU A 315 10.06 -1.15 6.08
C LEU A 315 9.42 -0.92 7.44
N LYS A 316 8.13 -0.60 7.43
CA LYS A 316 7.30 -0.56 8.63
C LYS A 316 6.55 -1.89 8.74
N LEU A 317 7.00 -2.73 9.65
CA LEU A 317 6.44 -4.05 9.93
C LEU A 317 5.55 -4.00 11.18
N VAL A 318 4.65 -4.99 11.31
CA VAL A 318 3.87 -5.19 12.53
C VAL A 318 4.79 -5.74 13.61
N THR A 319 4.74 -5.17 14.81
CA THR A 319 5.49 -5.66 15.95
C THR A 319 4.59 -6.49 16.88
N GLU A 320 5.15 -7.42 17.64
CA GLU A 320 4.37 -8.25 18.58
C GLU A 320 3.70 -7.47 19.71
N ASP A 321 4.24 -6.31 20.03
CA ASP A 321 3.70 -5.36 21.02
C ASP A 321 2.69 -4.37 20.40
N ASN A 322 2.38 -4.49 19.11
CA ASN A 322 1.33 -3.69 18.50
C ASN A 322 0.00 -3.89 19.24
N ASP A 323 -0.69 -2.78 19.52
CA ASP A 323 -1.91 -2.80 20.33
C ASP A 323 -2.97 -3.77 19.80
N LEU A 324 -3.21 -3.85 18.48
CA LEU A 324 -4.18 -4.80 17.91
C LEU A 324 -3.73 -6.25 18.09
N VAL A 325 -2.44 -6.57 18.02
CA VAL A 325 -1.92 -7.93 18.30
C VAL A 325 -2.15 -8.28 19.77
N VAL A 326 -1.80 -7.36 20.66
CA VAL A 326 -1.98 -7.55 22.11
C VAL A 326 -3.45 -7.72 22.48
N GLN A 327 -4.34 -6.88 21.94
CA GLN A 327 -5.79 -7.00 22.19
C GLN A 327 -6.36 -8.27 21.57
N GLY A 328 -5.97 -8.62 20.34
CA GLY A 328 -6.39 -9.87 19.70
C GLY A 328 -6.03 -11.11 20.54
N ARG A 329 -4.79 -11.19 21.04
CA ARG A 329 -4.37 -12.26 21.95
C ARG A 329 -5.20 -12.32 23.24
N ARG A 330 -5.52 -11.15 23.83
CA ARG A 330 -6.39 -11.06 25.02
C ARG A 330 -7.82 -11.53 24.76
N MET A 331 -8.32 -11.34 23.56
CA MET A 331 -9.64 -11.81 23.11
C MET A 331 -9.64 -13.30 22.68
N GLY A 332 -8.48 -13.96 22.70
CA GLY A 332 -8.33 -15.37 22.33
C GLY A 332 -8.14 -15.62 20.84
N ILE A 333 -7.80 -14.59 20.04
CA ILE A 333 -7.39 -14.75 18.66
C ILE A 333 -6.00 -15.38 18.61
N CYS A 334 -5.82 -16.41 17.77
CA CYS A 334 -4.56 -17.08 17.58
C CYS A 334 -3.74 -16.36 16.50
N PHE A 335 -2.47 -16.06 16.81
CA PHE A 335 -1.51 -15.48 15.86
C PHE A 335 -0.41 -16.49 15.44
N GLY A 336 -0.62 -17.76 15.75
CA GLY A 336 0.34 -18.82 15.43
C GLY A 336 0.91 -19.56 16.63
#